data_b24ee90eebfc2e49aab24e1653034ab3
#
_entry.id   b24ee90eebfc2e49aab24e1653034ab3
#
_cell.length_a   1.000
_cell.length_b   1.000
_cell.length_c   1.000
_cell.angle_alpha   90.00
_cell.angle_beta   90.00
_cell.angle_gamma   90.00
#
_symmetry.space_group_name_H-M   'P 1'
#
loop_
_entity.id
_entity.type
_entity.pdbx_description
1 polymer ?
#
loop_
_entity_poly.entity_id
_entity_poly.type
_entity_poly.pdbx_seq_one_letter_code
_entity_poly.pdbx_strand_id
1 'polypeptide(L)'
;MHPEGKGPEIHYYMIRGGSKKRNVTVWESGTVGGEYIKTYGHYHIDDLPETYWIVQGRGIALLQKRVVENGTPQNDHLEEFRAIPVKAGDVVHIAPREGHLVVNTGGEWLVTVDDSPVEGASDSASMPAHAEYESVKEMKGFAYYVVEKDGAPALVKNPLYKEVRTTDFGGIPLLQ
;
A
#
# COMPACT_ATOMS: atom_id res chain seq x y z
N MET A 1 -0.99 -3.32 -14.09
CA MET A 1 -2.10 -3.38 -15.05
C MET A 1 -1.64 -3.08 -16.48
N HIS A 2 -0.91 -2.04 -16.75
CA HIS A 2 -0.43 -1.67 -18.09
C HIS A 2 1.10 -1.55 -18.10
N PRO A 3 1.86 -2.59 -18.47
CA PRO A 3 3.33 -2.55 -18.46
C PRO A 3 3.91 -1.49 -19.41
N GLU A 4 3.16 -1.08 -20.43
CA GLU A 4 3.52 0.01 -21.37
C GLU A 4 2.96 1.37 -20.95
N GLY A 5 2.36 1.47 -19.75
CA GLY A 5 1.78 2.72 -19.25
C GLY A 5 2.83 3.80 -19.05
N LYS A 6 2.53 5.02 -19.48
CA LYS A 6 3.38 6.20 -19.23
C LYS A 6 2.92 6.86 -17.95
N GLY A 7 3.88 7.33 -17.15
CA GLY A 7 3.66 8.04 -15.91
C GLY A 7 4.89 8.88 -15.55
N PRO A 8 4.98 9.41 -14.30
CA PRO A 8 6.17 10.07 -13.82
C PRO A 8 7.39 9.14 -13.89
N GLU A 9 8.57 9.69 -14.14
CA GLU A 9 9.82 8.91 -14.19
C GLU A 9 10.12 8.26 -12.84
N ILE A 10 9.83 8.97 -11.75
CA ILE A 10 10.00 8.49 -10.38
C ILE A 10 8.63 8.46 -9.73
N HIS A 11 8.25 7.30 -9.18
CA HIS A 11 6.95 7.12 -8.54
C HIS A 11 6.96 7.56 -7.08
N TYR A 12 8.03 7.25 -6.35
CA TYR A 12 8.19 7.66 -4.96
C TYR A 12 9.65 7.64 -4.52
N TYR A 13 9.92 8.38 -3.45
CA TYR A 13 11.19 8.37 -2.74
C TYR A 13 10.97 7.82 -1.34
N MET A 14 11.97 7.12 -0.83
CA MET A 14 11.96 6.62 0.54
C MET A 14 13.25 7.05 1.25
N ILE A 15 13.09 7.73 2.38
CA ILE A 15 14.18 8.13 3.27
C ILE A 15 14.06 7.28 4.53
N ARG A 16 15.06 6.43 4.78
CA ARG A 16 15.07 5.53 5.93
C ARG A 16 15.91 6.09 7.05
N GLY A 17 15.49 5.87 8.30
CA GLY A 17 16.25 6.22 9.49
C GLY A 17 16.44 7.72 9.70
N GLY A 18 15.51 8.54 9.31
CA GLY A 18 15.49 9.97 9.54
C GLY A 18 15.46 10.33 11.02
N SER A 19 15.02 11.56 11.34
CA SER A 19 14.90 12.02 12.72
C SER A 19 14.10 11.03 13.56
N LYS A 20 14.63 10.68 14.74
CA LYS A 20 14.03 9.69 15.66
C LYS A 20 13.86 8.29 15.08
N LYS A 21 14.69 7.90 14.12
CA LYS A 21 14.61 6.61 13.41
C LYS A 21 13.26 6.39 12.70
N ARG A 22 12.62 7.44 12.22
CA ARG A 22 11.42 7.37 11.41
C ARG A 22 11.79 7.26 9.94
N ASN A 23 10.96 6.54 9.18
CA ASN A 23 11.04 6.55 7.73
C ASN A 23 10.11 7.62 7.18
N VAL A 24 10.47 8.15 6.02
CA VAL A 24 9.65 9.10 5.29
C VAL A 24 9.49 8.58 3.87
N THR A 25 8.26 8.49 3.40
CA THR A 25 7.96 8.18 2.01
C THR A 25 7.25 9.36 1.36
N VAL A 26 7.71 9.72 0.16
CA VAL A 26 7.17 10.82 -0.65
C VAL A 26 6.73 10.25 -1.99
N TRP A 27 5.45 10.28 -2.27
CA TRP A 27 4.88 9.81 -3.54
C TRP A 27 4.66 10.97 -4.49
N GLU A 28 5.04 10.78 -5.75
CA GLU A 28 4.65 11.67 -6.84
C GLU A 28 3.13 11.57 -7.08
N SER A 29 2.56 12.60 -7.68
CA SER A 29 1.17 12.60 -8.13
C SER A 29 1.01 12.02 -9.52
N GLY A 30 -0.21 11.58 -9.87
CA GLY A 30 -0.53 11.09 -11.19
C GLY A 30 -0.79 9.60 -11.26
N THR A 31 -0.75 9.06 -12.47
CA THR A 31 -1.11 7.67 -12.75
C THR A 31 -0.13 7.02 -13.73
N VAL A 32 -0.07 5.69 -13.71
CA VAL A 32 0.56 4.87 -14.75
C VAL A 32 -0.51 3.99 -15.38
N GLY A 33 -0.85 4.25 -16.65
CA GLY A 33 -1.91 3.52 -17.33
C GLY A 33 -3.28 3.62 -16.64
N GLY A 34 -3.53 4.71 -15.93
CA GLY A 34 -4.77 4.94 -15.18
C GLY A 34 -4.73 4.43 -13.73
N GLU A 35 -3.74 3.66 -13.31
CA GLU A 35 -3.54 3.27 -11.91
C GLU A 35 -2.78 4.39 -11.19
N TYR A 36 -3.29 4.85 -10.04
CA TYR A 36 -2.63 5.88 -9.24
C TYR A 36 -1.27 5.42 -8.70
N ILE A 37 -0.36 6.38 -8.55
CA ILE A 37 0.98 6.13 -7.99
C ILE A 37 0.86 5.59 -6.56
N LYS A 38 1.59 4.49 -6.30
CA LYS A 38 1.58 3.78 -5.02
C LYS A 38 2.93 3.17 -4.71
N THR A 39 3.16 2.78 -3.47
CA THR A 39 4.22 1.83 -3.11
C THR A 39 3.83 0.42 -3.58
N TYR A 40 4.81 -0.47 -3.59
CA TYR A 40 4.58 -1.87 -3.99
C TYR A 40 3.60 -2.58 -3.06
N GLY A 41 3.70 -2.29 -1.77
CA GLY A 41 2.98 -2.98 -0.72
C GLY A 41 3.69 -4.26 -0.26
N HIS A 42 3.49 -4.62 1.00
CA HIS A 42 4.07 -5.81 1.60
C HIS A 42 3.29 -6.25 2.84
N TYR A 43 3.63 -7.42 3.35
CA TYR A 43 3.28 -7.87 4.70
C TYR A 43 4.53 -7.80 5.57
N HIS A 44 4.36 -7.80 6.88
CA HIS A 44 5.49 -8.03 7.78
C HIS A 44 5.72 -9.53 7.99
N ILE A 45 7.00 -9.93 8.09
CA ILE A 45 7.38 -11.34 8.33
C ILE A 45 6.96 -11.76 9.74
N ASP A 46 7.15 -10.86 10.72
CA ASP A 46 6.84 -11.06 12.11
C ASP A 46 5.54 -10.35 12.53
N ASP A 47 5.13 -10.54 13.78
CA ASP A 47 4.00 -9.86 14.39
C ASP A 47 4.34 -8.39 14.71
N LEU A 48 4.75 -7.65 13.69
CA LEU A 48 5.17 -6.26 13.77
C LEU A 48 4.01 -5.34 13.40
N PRO A 49 3.52 -4.49 14.33
CA PRO A 49 2.60 -3.40 13.98
C PRO A 49 3.38 -2.21 13.41
N GLU A 50 2.71 -1.38 12.65
CA GLU A 50 3.27 -0.16 12.09
C GLU A 50 2.25 0.98 12.17
N THR A 51 2.75 2.21 12.24
CA THR A 51 1.90 3.41 12.22
C THR A 51 2.35 4.35 11.12
N TYR A 52 1.40 4.77 10.28
CA TYR A 52 1.61 5.85 9.32
C TYR A 52 1.01 7.15 9.82
N TRP A 53 1.80 8.22 9.80
CA TRP A 53 1.35 9.60 9.94
C TRP A 53 1.33 10.25 8.56
N ILE A 54 0.19 10.74 8.13
CA ILE A 54 0.05 11.47 6.88
C ILE A 54 0.46 12.92 7.13
N VAL A 55 1.58 13.33 6.57
CA VAL A 55 2.16 14.67 6.82
C VAL A 55 1.68 15.70 5.80
N GLN A 56 1.51 15.27 4.56
CA GLN A 56 1.10 16.14 3.46
C GLN A 56 0.29 15.36 2.43
N GLY A 57 -0.60 16.06 1.72
CA GLY A 57 -1.36 15.52 0.62
C GLY A 57 -2.58 14.72 1.06
N ARG A 58 -3.12 13.95 0.12
CA ARG A 58 -4.25 13.04 0.33
C ARG A 58 -4.07 11.78 -0.49
N GLY A 59 -4.62 10.68 0.00
CA GLY A 59 -4.47 9.39 -0.65
C GLY A 59 -5.45 8.37 -0.13
N ILE A 60 -5.13 7.11 -0.39
CA ILE A 60 -5.87 5.95 0.11
C ILE A 60 -4.85 4.97 0.69
N ALA A 61 -5.00 4.60 1.95
CA ALA A 61 -4.30 3.47 2.52
C ALA A 61 -5.09 2.20 2.21
N LEU A 62 -4.43 1.20 1.61
CA LEU A 62 -5.01 -0.12 1.39
C LEU A 62 -4.44 -1.08 2.42
N LEU A 63 -5.32 -1.73 3.15
CA LEU A 63 -4.99 -2.73 4.14
C LEU A 63 -5.69 -4.04 3.79
N GLN A 64 -4.99 -5.16 3.95
CA GLN A 64 -5.60 -6.48 3.71
C GLN A 64 -5.03 -7.55 4.63
N LYS A 65 -5.88 -8.48 5.04
CA LYS A 65 -5.54 -9.59 5.93
C LYS A 65 -5.81 -10.93 5.24
N ARG A 66 -4.80 -11.77 5.16
CA ARG A 66 -4.92 -13.12 4.57
C ARG A 66 -5.65 -14.08 5.49
N VAL A 67 -6.42 -14.99 4.92
CA VAL A 67 -6.90 -16.18 5.61
C VAL A 67 -5.69 -17.04 5.97
N VAL A 68 -5.69 -17.61 7.17
CA VAL A 68 -4.65 -18.53 7.63
C VAL A 68 -5.27 -19.91 7.81
N GLU A 69 -4.77 -20.90 7.07
CA GLU A 69 -5.20 -22.29 7.16
C GLU A 69 -4.03 -23.16 7.64
N ASN A 70 -4.24 -23.90 8.71
CA ASN A 70 -3.21 -24.76 9.32
C ASN A 70 -1.87 -24.03 9.56
N GLY A 71 -1.93 -22.75 9.96
CA GLY A 71 -0.75 -21.90 10.19
C GLY A 71 -0.13 -21.30 8.93
N THR A 72 -0.67 -21.58 7.74
CA THR A 72 -0.15 -21.07 6.45
C THR A 72 -1.07 -20.00 5.89
N PRO A 73 -0.55 -18.76 5.63
CA PRO A 73 -1.32 -17.72 4.96
C PRO A 73 -1.66 -18.11 3.52
N GLN A 74 -2.93 -17.89 3.13
CA GLN A 74 -3.42 -18.12 1.78
C GLN A 74 -3.34 -16.82 0.98
N ASN A 75 -2.51 -16.75 -0.06
CA ASN A 75 -2.23 -15.51 -0.78
C ASN A 75 -3.43 -14.98 -1.56
N ASP A 76 -4.29 -15.87 -2.05
CA ASP A 76 -5.45 -15.55 -2.89
C ASP A 76 -6.81 -15.52 -2.14
N HIS A 77 -6.76 -15.70 -0.80
CA HIS A 77 -7.95 -15.65 0.08
C HIS A 77 -7.74 -14.64 1.20
N LEU A 78 -8.58 -13.62 1.24
CA LEU A 78 -8.54 -12.59 2.26
C LEU A 78 -9.71 -12.72 3.25
N GLU A 79 -9.40 -12.55 4.52
CA GLU A 79 -10.38 -12.37 5.58
C GLU A 79 -10.98 -10.97 5.52
N GLU A 80 -10.13 -9.96 5.25
CA GLU A 80 -10.54 -8.56 5.22
C GLU A 80 -9.73 -7.78 4.17
N PHE A 81 -10.39 -6.81 3.54
CA PHE A 81 -9.79 -5.75 2.76
C PHE A 81 -10.42 -4.41 3.14
N ARG A 82 -9.57 -3.39 3.35
CA ARG A 82 -9.99 -2.02 3.67
C ARG A 82 -9.30 -1.02 2.77
N ALA A 83 -10.07 -0.06 2.23
CA ALA A 83 -9.57 1.13 1.57
C ALA A 83 -9.92 2.35 2.41
N ILE A 84 -8.94 3.01 2.98
CA ILE A 84 -9.10 4.10 3.95
C ILE A 84 -8.66 5.40 3.27
N PRO A 85 -9.60 6.29 2.89
CA PRO A 85 -9.24 7.64 2.45
C PRO A 85 -8.47 8.37 3.56
N VAL A 86 -7.35 8.99 3.19
CA VAL A 86 -6.47 9.69 4.13
C VAL A 86 -6.06 11.06 3.61
N LYS A 87 -5.76 11.96 4.53
CA LYS A 87 -5.25 13.32 4.27
C LYS A 87 -4.26 13.75 5.35
N ALA A 88 -3.57 14.84 5.12
CA ALA A 88 -2.67 15.44 6.09
C ALA A 88 -3.31 15.59 7.48
N GLY A 89 -2.61 15.11 8.50
CA GLY A 89 -3.04 15.04 9.90
C GLY A 89 -3.64 13.69 10.31
N ASP A 90 -4.02 12.82 9.39
CA ASP A 90 -4.55 11.50 9.70
C ASP A 90 -3.43 10.53 10.14
N VAL A 91 -3.84 9.52 10.91
CA VAL A 91 -2.98 8.43 11.40
C VAL A 91 -3.62 7.10 11.02
N VAL A 92 -2.84 6.20 10.45
CA VAL A 92 -3.27 4.84 10.10
C VAL A 92 -2.46 3.84 10.91
N HIS A 93 -3.15 2.99 11.66
CA HIS A 93 -2.54 1.88 12.39
C HIS A 93 -2.68 0.59 11.58
N ILE A 94 -1.54 -0.06 11.36
CA ILE A 94 -1.41 -1.33 10.65
C ILE A 94 -1.21 -2.41 11.71
N ALA A 95 -2.13 -3.36 11.75
CA ALA A 95 -2.04 -4.48 12.69
C ALA A 95 -0.94 -5.48 12.27
N PRO A 96 -0.43 -6.29 13.20
CA PRO A 96 0.42 -7.43 12.85
C PRO A 96 -0.20 -8.30 11.76
N ARG A 97 0.62 -8.76 10.82
CA ARG A 97 0.22 -9.63 9.68
C ARG A 97 -0.74 -8.97 8.68
N GLU A 98 -0.95 -7.68 8.76
CA GLU A 98 -1.75 -6.92 7.81
C GLU A 98 -0.87 -6.42 6.67
N GLY A 99 -1.20 -6.81 5.45
CA GLY A 99 -0.57 -6.25 4.25
C GLY A 99 -1.04 -4.82 4.04
N HIS A 100 -0.13 -3.94 3.65
CA HIS A 100 -0.41 -2.51 3.54
C HIS A 100 0.35 -1.84 2.41
N LEU A 101 -0.25 -0.79 1.90
CA LEU A 101 0.36 0.17 0.98
C LEU A 101 -0.41 1.48 1.02
N VAL A 102 0.21 2.55 0.49
CA VAL A 102 -0.46 3.84 0.32
C VAL A 102 -0.43 4.24 -1.14
N VAL A 103 -1.53 4.86 -1.59
CA VAL A 103 -1.77 5.34 -2.94
C VAL A 103 -1.93 6.86 -2.90
N ASN A 104 -1.19 7.60 -3.73
CA ASN A 104 -1.42 9.03 -3.87
C ASN A 104 -2.54 9.30 -4.86
N THR A 105 -3.69 9.77 -4.39
CA THR A 105 -4.84 10.15 -5.22
C THR A 105 -5.03 11.66 -5.30
N GLY A 106 -4.08 12.43 -4.76
CA GLY A 106 -4.05 13.89 -4.84
C GLY A 106 -3.38 14.40 -6.11
N GLY A 107 -3.46 15.72 -6.32
CA GLY A 107 -2.75 16.43 -7.39
C GLY A 107 -1.40 17.01 -6.93
N GLU A 108 -0.96 16.66 -5.73
CA GLU A 108 0.31 17.09 -5.12
C GLU A 108 1.01 15.89 -4.49
N TRP A 109 2.21 16.09 -3.99
CA TRP A 109 2.93 15.05 -3.29
C TRP A 109 2.19 14.58 -2.04
N LEU A 110 2.11 13.27 -1.86
CA LEU A 110 1.71 12.64 -0.61
C LEU A 110 2.97 12.33 0.19
N VAL A 111 2.98 12.72 1.45
CA VAL A 111 4.11 12.45 2.35
C VAL A 111 3.62 11.73 3.58
N THR A 112 4.21 10.58 3.86
CA THR A 112 3.98 9.84 5.11
C THR A 112 5.27 9.69 5.91
N VAL A 113 5.08 9.53 7.22
CA VAL A 113 6.11 9.10 8.15
C VAL A 113 5.64 7.80 8.78
N ASP A 114 6.54 6.84 8.95
CA ASP A 114 6.25 5.57 9.61
C ASP A 114 7.28 5.22 10.69
N ASP A 115 6.96 4.25 11.53
CA ASP A 115 7.78 3.76 12.63
C ASP A 115 8.28 2.33 12.44
N SER A 116 8.21 1.81 11.23
CA SER A 116 8.79 0.50 10.95
C SER A 116 10.29 0.49 11.25
N PRO A 117 10.85 -0.64 11.68
CA PRO A 117 12.25 -0.73 12.06
C PRO A 117 13.19 -0.34 10.92
N VAL A 118 14.20 0.47 11.24
CA VAL A 118 15.33 0.73 10.35
C VAL A 118 16.43 -0.25 10.71
N GLU A 119 16.59 -1.27 9.93
CA GLU A 119 17.71 -2.20 10.06
C GLU A 119 18.96 -1.56 9.48
N GLY A 120 20.09 -1.87 10.12
CA GLY A 120 21.33 -1.11 10.00
C GLY A 120 21.84 -0.85 8.57
N ALA A 121 22.80 0.05 8.49
CA ALA A 121 23.37 0.66 7.28
C ALA A 121 23.97 -0.30 6.21
N SER A 122 23.81 -1.59 6.34
CA SER A 122 24.23 -2.58 5.34
C SER A 122 23.18 -2.84 4.25
N ASP A 123 22.00 -2.24 4.37
CA ASP A 123 20.96 -2.38 3.37
C ASP A 123 21.24 -1.54 2.13
N SER A 124 22.15 -2.03 1.32
CA SER A 124 22.19 -1.68 -0.10
C SER A 124 20.93 -2.19 -0.85
N ALA A 125 20.14 -3.04 -0.21
CA ALA A 125 18.88 -3.51 -0.74
C ALA A 125 17.79 -2.48 -0.47
N SER A 126 17.04 -2.13 -1.50
CA SER A 126 15.88 -1.26 -1.43
C SER A 126 14.72 -1.82 -0.59
N MET A 127 14.87 -3.03 -0.05
CA MET A 127 13.82 -3.78 0.66
C MET A 127 14.24 -4.07 2.10
N PRO A 128 13.43 -3.66 3.10
CA PRO A 128 13.70 -3.98 4.49
C PRO A 128 13.54 -5.48 4.76
N ALA A 129 14.39 -6.03 5.63
CA ALA A 129 14.40 -7.47 5.95
C ALA A 129 13.11 -7.95 6.65
N HIS A 130 12.37 -7.04 7.29
CA HIS A 130 11.08 -7.37 7.93
C HIS A 130 9.90 -7.42 6.94
N ALA A 131 10.08 -7.02 5.69
CA ALA A 131 9.01 -6.95 4.69
C ALA A 131 8.95 -8.20 3.81
N GLU A 132 7.78 -8.79 3.72
CA GLU A 132 7.46 -9.92 2.84
C GLU A 132 6.76 -9.39 1.59
N TYR A 133 7.45 -9.44 0.45
CA TYR A 133 6.97 -8.93 -0.84
C TYR A 133 6.52 -10.04 -1.80
N GLU A 134 6.97 -11.28 -1.61
CA GLU A 134 6.79 -12.34 -2.61
C GLU A 134 5.32 -12.69 -2.83
N SER A 135 4.49 -12.69 -1.77
CA SER A 135 3.05 -12.91 -1.91
C SER A 135 2.37 -11.81 -2.73
N VAL A 136 2.74 -10.54 -2.49
CA VAL A 136 2.20 -9.41 -3.27
C VAL A 136 2.64 -9.46 -4.72
N LYS A 137 3.88 -9.90 -4.98
CA LYS A 137 4.42 -10.08 -6.31
C LYS A 137 3.71 -11.22 -7.06
N GLU A 138 3.51 -12.36 -6.42
CA GLU A 138 2.75 -13.50 -6.95
C GLU A 138 1.32 -13.07 -7.35
N MET A 139 0.66 -12.33 -6.47
CA MET A 139 -0.69 -11.82 -6.68
C MET A 139 -0.75 -10.56 -7.57
N LYS A 140 0.39 -10.08 -8.08
CA LYS A 140 0.49 -8.86 -8.92
C LYS A 140 -0.10 -7.61 -8.26
N GLY A 141 -0.03 -7.50 -6.97
CA GLY A 141 -0.57 -6.39 -6.17
C GLY A 141 -1.60 -6.83 -5.14
N PHE A 142 -2.35 -5.87 -4.62
CA PHE A 142 -3.39 -6.11 -3.63
C PHE A 142 -4.71 -6.54 -4.29
N ALA A 143 -5.69 -6.92 -3.46
CA ALA A 143 -6.99 -7.44 -3.93
C ALA A 143 -7.79 -6.42 -4.76
N TYR A 144 -7.49 -5.14 -4.60
CA TYR A 144 -8.06 -4.08 -5.41
C TYR A 144 -6.99 -3.08 -5.81
N TYR A 145 -7.06 -2.62 -7.05
CA TYR A 145 -6.27 -1.51 -7.60
C TYR A 145 -7.05 -0.21 -7.45
N VAL A 146 -6.35 0.89 -7.23
CA VAL A 146 -6.94 2.23 -7.23
C VAL A 146 -6.65 2.88 -8.58
N VAL A 147 -7.69 3.13 -9.35
CA VAL A 147 -7.60 3.71 -10.69
C VAL A 147 -8.28 5.08 -10.74
N GLU A 148 -7.83 5.90 -11.67
CA GLU A 148 -8.53 7.16 -11.98
C GLU A 148 -9.70 6.86 -12.93
N LYS A 149 -10.87 7.31 -12.55
CA LYS A 149 -12.08 7.23 -13.34
C LYS A 149 -12.83 8.55 -13.27
N ASP A 150 -12.97 9.23 -14.42
CA ASP A 150 -13.68 10.52 -14.52
C ASP A 150 -13.20 11.59 -13.51
N GLY A 151 -11.87 11.65 -13.29
CA GLY A 151 -11.24 12.61 -12.37
C GLY A 151 -11.30 12.23 -10.89
N ALA A 152 -11.73 11.02 -10.55
CA ALA A 152 -11.85 10.54 -9.17
C ALA A 152 -11.29 9.12 -8.99
N PRO A 153 -10.88 8.74 -7.78
CA PRO A 153 -10.43 7.38 -7.49
C PRO A 153 -11.60 6.38 -7.51
N ALA A 154 -11.35 5.22 -8.10
CA ALA A 154 -12.23 4.08 -8.10
C ALA A 154 -11.43 2.80 -7.87
N LEU A 155 -12.07 1.75 -7.37
CA LEU A 155 -11.47 0.45 -7.15
C LEU A 155 -11.77 -0.50 -8.32
N VAL A 156 -10.77 -1.29 -8.69
CA VAL A 156 -10.92 -2.42 -9.63
C VAL A 156 -10.43 -3.68 -8.95
N LYS A 157 -11.26 -4.73 -8.94
CA LYS A 157 -10.88 -6.01 -8.33
C LYS A 157 -9.70 -6.64 -9.09
N ASN A 158 -8.72 -7.10 -8.35
CA ASN A 158 -7.66 -7.97 -8.87
C ASN A 158 -8.21 -9.39 -9.03
N PRO A 159 -8.28 -9.93 -10.27
CA PRO A 159 -8.92 -11.21 -10.53
C PRO A 159 -8.15 -12.41 -9.95
N LEU A 160 -6.91 -12.23 -9.51
CA LEU A 160 -6.12 -13.30 -8.89
C LEU A 160 -6.62 -13.65 -7.47
N TYR A 161 -7.31 -12.72 -6.81
CA TYR A 161 -7.91 -13.01 -5.51
C TYR A 161 -9.26 -13.71 -5.67
N LYS A 162 -9.31 -14.98 -5.26
CA LYS A 162 -10.49 -15.84 -5.37
C LYS A 162 -11.58 -15.44 -4.39
N GLU A 163 -11.18 -15.14 -3.14
CA GLU A 163 -12.11 -14.79 -2.07
C GLU A 163 -11.63 -13.55 -1.31
N VAL A 164 -12.56 -12.65 -1.03
CA VAL A 164 -12.40 -11.56 -0.07
C VAL A 164 -13.66 -11.54 0.79
N ARG A 165 -13.57 -12.01 2.05
CA ARG A 165 -14.74 -12.26 2.92
C ARG A 165 -15.40 -10.98 3.39
N THR A 166 -14.60 -10.00 3.79
CA THR A 166 -15.09 -8.71 4.28
C THR A 166 -14.41 -7.58 3.54
N THR A 167 -15.19 -6.58 3.11
CA THR A 167 -14.67 -5.40 2.43
C THR A 167 -15.20 -4.12 3.05
N ASP A 168 -14.31 -3.15 3.24
CA ASP A 168 -14.65 -1.76 3.49
C ASP A 168 -13.93 -0.89 2.45
N PHE A 169 -14.69 -0.26 1.58
CA PHE A 169 -14.13 0.56 0.50
C PHE A 169 -14.03 2.05 0.85
N GLY A 170 -14.33 2.45 2.09
CA GLY A 170 -14.23 3.85 2.53
C GLY A 170 -15.06 4.83 1.70
N GLY A 171 -16.14 4.37 1.08
CA GLY A 171 -16.96 5.17 0.17
C GLY A 171 -16.40 5.29 -1.25
N ILE A 172 -15.31 4.62 -1.60
CA ILE A 172 -14.72 4.63 -2.94
C ILE A 172 -15.53 3.68 -3.85
N PRO A 173 -15.96 4.11 -5.04
CA PRO A 173 -16.75 3.27 -5.94
C PRO A 173 -15.94 2.06 -6.44
N LEU A 174 -16.59 0.90 -6.52
CA LEU A 174 -16.07 -0.30 -7.16
C LEU A 174 -16.56 -0.35 -8.61
N LEU A 175 -15.62 -0.43 -9.54
CA LEU A 175 -15.92 -0.64 -10.97
C LEU A 175 -16.15 -2.14 -11.22
N GLN A 176 -17.16 -2.42 -12.02
CA GLN A 176 -17.50 -3.79 -12.48
C GLN A 176 -16.67 -4.20 -13.69
#